data_622019a951f098a484619b6069adc31a
#
_entry.id   622019a951f098a484619b6069adc31a
#
_cell.length_a   1.000
_cell.length_b   1.000
_cell.length_c   1.000
_cell.angle_alpha   90.00
_cell.angle_beta   90.00
_cell.angle_gamma   90.00
#
_symmetry.space_group_name_H-M   'P 1'
#
loop_
_entity.id
_entity.type
_entity.pdbx_description
1 polymer ?
#
loop_
_entity_poly.entity_id
_entity_poly.type
_entity_poly.pdbx_seq_one_letter_code
_entity_poly.pdbx_strand_id
1 'polypeptide(L)'
;MPRIPLTLRRCMLLPMAGALASSVGMQAAELTFDLKIEHGQVAQNMRLIRVKQLDVVKLRWGTDQPLTLHLHGYDIEQKVEAGAITEMKFTARATGRFPVHLHDARERAGSHSHHEPPLVLIEVYPQ
;
A
#
# COMPACT_ATOMS: atom_id res chain seq x y z
N MET A 1 -41.54 -26.51 -71.29
CA MET A 1 -40.43 -25.83 -70.57
C MET A 1 -40.53 -26.21 -69.11
N PRO A 2 -39.65 -27.02 -68.63
CA PRO A 2 -39.64 -27.33 -67.20
C PRO A 2 -39.06 -26.20 -66.40
N ARG A 3 -39.80 -25.73 -65.41
CA ARG A 3 -39.34 -24.72 -64.46
C ARG A 3 -38.52 -25.42 -63.35
N ILE A 4 -37.30 -25.06 -63.20
CA ILE A 4 -36.44 -25.53 -62.11
C ILE A 4 -36.78 -24.75 -60.84
N PRO A 5 -37.12 -25.37 -59.70
CA PRO A 5 -37.30 -24.63 -58.46
C PRO A 5 -35.95 -24.25 -57.84
N LEU A 6 -35.82 -22.96 -57.60
CA LEU A 6 -34.66 -22.38 -56.91
C LEU A 6 -34.78 -22.77 -55.42
N THR A 7 -34.02 -23.77 -54.98
CA THR A 7 -33.94 -24.11 -53.59
C THR A 7 -33.06 -23.10 -52.86
N LEU A 8 -33.71 -22.27 -52.08
CA LEU A 8 -33.08 -21.31 -51.19
C LEU A 8 -32.33 -22.03 -50.06
N ARG A 9 -31.03 -22.17 -50.20
CA ARG A 9 -30.18 -22.64 -49.08
C ARG A 9 -30.11 -21.55 -48.02
N ARG A 10 -30.86 -21.73 -46.95
CA ARG A 10 -30.71 -20.97 -45.72
C ARG A 10 -29.33 -21.31 -45.09
N CYS A 11 -28.38 -20.42 -45.24
CA CYS A 11 -27.17 -20.43 -44.41
C CYS A 11 -27.59 -20.06 -42.98
N MET A 12 -27.53 -21.04 -42.10
CA MET A 12 -27.75 -20.89 -40.67
C MET A 12 -26.41 -20.38 -40.07
N LEU A 13 -26.32 -19.06 -39.90
CA LEU A 13 -25.25 -18.44 -39.15
C LEU A 13 -25.51 -18.71 -37.67
N LEU A 14 -24.72 -19.61 -37.07
CA LEU A 14 -24.63 -19.76 -35.64
C LEU A 14 -23.87 -18.55 -35.06
N PRO A 15 -24.42 -17.83 -34.09
CA PRO A 15 -23.64 -16.86 -33.36
C PRO A 15 -22.67 -17.60 -32.42
N MET A 16 -21.38 -17.47 -32.69
CA MET A 16 -20.34 -17.81 -31.73
C MET A 16 -20.47 -16.84 -30.54
N ALA A 17 -21.07 -17.31 -29.46
CA ALA A 17 -21.01 -16.59 -28.19
C ALA A 17 -19.59 -16.67 -27.67
N GLY A 18 -18.80 -15.64 -27.97
CA GLY A 18 -17.51 -15.42 -27.36
C GLY A 18 -17.68 -15.13 -25.88
N ALA A 19 -17.38 -16.10 -25.02
CA ALA A 19 -17.28 -15.88 -23.60
C ALA A 19 -16.08 -14.95 -23.35
N LEU A 20 -16.35 -13.67 -23.13
CA LEU A 20 -15.38 -12.73 -22.58
C LEU A 20 -15.12 -13.15 -21.13
N ALA A 21 -14.07 -13.93 -20.91
CA ALA A 21 -13.55 -14.18 -19.59
C ALA A 21 -12.97 -12.85 -19.08
N SER A 22 -13.76 -12.13 -18.30
CA SER A 22 -13.28 -10.97 -17.56
C SER A 22 -12.32 -11.49 -16.51
N SER A 23 -11.04 -11.44 -16.81
CA SER A 23 -10.00 -11.63 -15.80
C SER A 23 -10.07 -10.43 -14.87
N VAL A 24 -10.72 -10.60 -13.73
CA VAL A 24 -10.62 -9.66 -12.61
C VAL A 24 -9.20 -9.77 -12.10
N GLY A 25 -8.29 -9.01 -12.68
CA GLY A 25 -6.95 -8.87 -12.16
C GLY A 25 -7.05 -8.26 -10.77
N MET A 26 -6.47 -8.93 -9.76
CA MET A 26 -6.29 -8.34 -8.44
C MET A 26 -5.36 -7.14 -8.60
N GLN A 27 -5.93 -5.93 -8.61
CA GLN A 27 -5.16 -4.69 -8.65
C GLN A 27 -4.69 -4.38 -7.25
N ALA A 28 -3.37 -4.07 -7.11
CA ALA A 28 -2.82 -3.49 -5.92
C ALA A 28 -3.51 -2.15 -5.64
N ALA A 29 -3.98 -1.95 -4.41
CA ALA A 29 -4.56 -0.70 -3.99
C ALA A 29 -3.46 0.32 -3.67
N GLU A 30 -3.75 1.61 -3.87
CA GLU A 30 -2.95 2.71 -3.35
C GLU A 30 -3.65 3.26 -2.10
N LEU A 31 -2.98 3.17 -0.96
CA LEU A 31 -3.52 3.55 0.34
C LEU A 31 -2.73 4.72 0.92
N THR A 32 -3.44 5.75 1.38
CA THR A 32 -2.84 6.93 1.99
C THR A 32 -3.28 7.05 3.44
N PHE A 33 -2.32 7.25 4.32
CA PHE A 33 -2.55 7.46 5.76
C PHE A 33 -1.93 8.78 6.19
N ASP A 34 -2.75 9.65 6.79
CA ASP A 34 -2.29 10.90 7.38
C ASP A 34 -1.93 10.66 8.85
N LEU A 35 -0.67 10.88 9.18
CA LEU A 35 -0.08 10.58 10.47
C LEU A 35 0.50 11.86 11.08
N LYS A 36 -0.05 12.26 12.22
CA LYS A 36 0.43 13.43 12.96
C LYS A 36 1.20 12.99 14.19
N ILE A 37 2.42 13.45 14.30
CA ILE A 37 3.27 13.21 15.45
C ILE A 37 3.21 14.44 16.36
N GLU A 38 2.67 14.25 17.53
CA GLU A 38 2.61 15.27 18.59
C GLU A 38 3.28 14.74 19.85
N HIS A 39 4.22 15.48 20.40
CA HIS A 39 4.99 15.05 21.58
C HIS A 39 5.64 13.66 21.41
N GLY A 40 6.14 13.38 20.20
CA GLY A 40 6.79 12.11 19.89
C GLY A 40 5.84 10.91 19.75
N GLN A 41 4.53 11.13 19.64
CA GLN A 41 3.53 10.06 19.55
C GLN A 41 2.51 10.33 18.43
N VAL A 42 1.98 9.24 17.90
CA VAL A 42 0.84 9.23 16.98
C VAL A 42 -0.42 8.86 17.78
N ALA A 43 -1.58 9.37 17.38
CA ALA A 43 -2.86 9.02 17.98
C ALA A 43 -3.03 7.48 18.04
N GLN A 44 -3.57 6.98 19.14
CA GLN A 44 -3.63 5.54 19.42
C GLN A 44 -4.33 4.74 18.31
N ASN A 45 -5.39 5.27 17.74
CA ASN A 45 -6.13 4.64 16.63
C ASN A 45 -5.35 4.59 15.31
N MET A 46 -4.22 5.28 15.20
CA MET A 46 -3.36 5.30 14.00
C MET A 46 -2.04 4.55 14.18
N ARG A 47 -1.82 3.94 15.34
CA ARG A 47 -0.56 3.22 15.63
C ARG A 47 -0.44 1.86 14.98
N LEU A 48 -1.54 1.29 14.48
CA LEU A 48 -1.56 0.03 13.76
C LEU A 48 -2.19 0.25 12.38
N ILE A 49 -1.40 0.00 11.35
CA ILE A 49 -1.82 0.10 9.94
C ILE A 49 -1.78 -1.28 9.34
N ARG A 50 -2.89 -1.71 8.75
CA ARG A 50 -3.02 -3.01 8.08
C ARG A 50 -3.19 -2.82 6.59
N VAL A 51 -2.34 -3.48 5.82
CA VAL A 51 -2.36 -3.43 4.36
C VAL A 51 -2.17 -4.85 3.79
N LYS A 52 -2.49 -5.02 2.53
CA LYS A 52 -2.25 -6.29 1.82
C LYS A 52 -0.92 -6.24 1.08
N GLN A 53 -0.35 -7.40 0.88
CA GLN A 53 0.84 -7.55 0.05
C GLN A 53 0.62 -6.92 -1.34
N LEU A 54 1.62 -6.23 -1.84
CA LEU A 54 1.65 -5.46 -3.10
C LEU A 54 0.86 -4.14 -3.08
N ASP A 55 0.16 -3.80 -2.01
CA ASP A 55 -0.40 -2.46 -1.89
C ASP A 55 0.71 -1.39 -1.93
N VAL A 56 0.41 -0.28 -2.57
CA VAL A 56 1.25 0.91 -2.53
C VAL A 56 0.80 1.77 -1.36
N VAL A 57 1.69 1.98 -0.41
CA VAL A 57 1.39 2.68 0.85
C VAL A 57 2.04 4.05 0.84
N LYS A 58 1.26 5.08 1.12
CA LYS A 58 1.71 6.44 1.32
C LYS A 58 1.44 6.84 2.76
N LEU A 59 2.49 7.12 3.50
CA LEU A 59 2.42 7.67 4.85
C LEU A 59 2.74 9.15 4.78
N ARG A 60 1.76 9.99 5.08
CA ARG A 60 1.92 11.45 5.10
C ARG A 60 2.13 11.90 6.53
N TRP A 61 3.37 12.29 6.82
CA TRP A 61 3.81 12.64 8.15
C TRP A 61 3.78 14.14 8.40
N GLY A 62 3.10 14.54 9.45
CA GLY A 62 3.18 15.87 10.03
C GLY A 62 3.78 15.79 11.44
N THR A 63 4.55 16.78 11.85
CA THR A 63 5.20 16.83 13.16
C THR A 63 5.29 18.25 13.69
N ASP A 64 5.30 18.39 15.02
CA ASP A 64 5.58 19.64 15.72
C ASP A 64 7.08 19.92 15.92
N GLN A 65 7.93 18.91 15.70
CA GLN A 65 9.38 19.01 15.83
C GLN A 65 10.09 18.29 14.68
N PRO A 66 11.25 18.78 14.21
CA PRO A 66 12.05 18.05 13.24
C PRO A 66 12.49 16.70 13.81
N LEU A 67 12.34 15.64 13.01
CA LEU A 67 12.72 14.29 13.43
C LEU A 67 13.07 13.43 12.23
N THR A 68 13.64 12.26 12.48
CA THR A 68 13.93 11.27 11.47
C THR A 68 13.16 10.00 11.80
N LEU A 69 12.47 9.44 10.80
CA LEU A 69 11.74 8.18 10.89
C LEU A 69 12.51 7.07 10.20
N HIS A 70 12.42 5.88 10.75
CA HIS A 70 12.96 4.67 10.15
C HIS A 70 11.88 3.58 10.06
N LEU A 71 11.56 3.16 8.84
CA LEU A 71 10.71 1.99 8.57
C LEU A 71 11.60 0.76 8.44
N HIS A 72 11.59 -0.08 9.47
CA HIS A 72 12.36 -1.31 9.49
C HIS A 72 11.81 -2.35 8.50
N GLY A 73 12.70 -3.13 7.92
CA GLY A 73 12.36 -4.17 6.95
C GLY A 73 12.32 -3.67 5.50
N TYR A 74 11.98 -2.41 5.29
CA TYR A 74 12.03 -1.74 3.99
C TYR A 74 13.25 -0.82 3.86
N ASP A 75 13.97 -0.62 4.97
CA ASP A 75 15.18 0.19 5.04
C ASP A 75 14.99 1.63 4.52
N ILE A 76 13.88 2.25 4.93
CA ILE A 76 13.55 3.63 4.57
C ILE A 76 13.81 4.53 5.78
N GLU A 77 14.70 5.48 5.60
CA GLU A 77 14.94 6.57 6.55
C GLU A 77 14.44 7.88 5.93
N GLN A 78 13.63 8.62 6.67
CA GLN A 78 12.99 9.84 6.20
C GLN A 78 13.08 10.95 7.23
N LYS A 79 13.66 12.09 6.85
CA LYS A 79 13.58 13.33 7.62
C LYS A 79 12.20 13.94 7.46
N VAL A 80 11.65 14.38 8.58
CA VAL A 80 10.36 15.08 8.63
C VAL A 80 10.58 16.44 9.28
N GLU A 81 10.27 17.50 8.56
CA GLU A 81 10.39 18.87 9.04
C GLU A 81 9.11 19.32 9.75
N ALA A 82 9.28 20.14 10.78
CA ALA A 82 8.16 20.74 11.49
C ALA A 82 7.36 21.69 10.58
N GLY A 83 6.03 21.61 10.67
CA GLY A 83 5.12 22.50 9.94
C GLY A 83 4.93 22.18 8.46
N ALA A 84 5.49 21.08 7.96
CA ALA A 84 5.30 20.59 6.60
C ALA A 84 4.88 19.13 6.60
N ILE A 85 4.20 18.69 5.55
CA ILE A 85 3.85 17.29 5.35
C ILE A 85 4.95 16.61 4.53
N THR A 86 5.49 15.53 5.05
CA THR A 86 6.48 14.70 4.36
C THR A 86 5.87 13.36 3.99
N GLU A 87 5.96 12.97 2.72
CA GLU A 87 5.43 11.71 2.22
C GLU A 87 6.50 10.62 2.20
N MET A 88 6.18 9.50 2.82
CA MET A 88 6.95 8.25 2.74
C MET A 88 6.12 7.25 1.93
N LYS A 89 6.62 6.84 0.76
CA LYS A 89 5.92 5.92 -0.14
C LYS A 89 6.71 4.64 -0.32
N PHE A 90 6.03 3.51 -0.20
CA PHE A 90 6.63 2.20 -0.45
C PHE A 90 5.58 1.20 -0.96
N THR A 91 6.06 0.15 -1.61
CA THR A 91 5.22 -1.00 -1.98
C THR A 91 5.38 -2.09 -0.93
N ALA A 92 4.27 -2.59 -0.39
CA ALA A 92 4.24 -3.63 0.63
C ALA A 92 4.60 -5.00 0.03
N ARG A 93 5.87 -5.22 -0.30
CA ARG A 93 6.34 -6.42 -1.02
C ARG A 93 6.39 -7.66 -0.16
N ALA A 94 6.79 -7.52 1.10
CA ALA A 94 6.93 -8.61 2.05
C ALA A 94 5.79 -8.62 3.04
N THR A 95 5.28 -9.80 3.37
CA THR A 95 4.33 -9.98 4.48
C THR A 95 5.05 -9.95 5.82
N GLY A 96 4.34 -9.53 6.87
CA GLY A 96 4.88 -9.48 8.22
C GLY A 96 4.56 -8.19 8.94
N ARG A 97 5.34 -7.88 9.96
CA ARG A 97 5.19 -6.70 10.82
C ARG A 97 6.42 -5.82 10.69
N PHE A 98 6.19 -4.56 10.34
CA PHE A 98 7.24 -3.60 10.05
C PHE A 98 7.05 -2.36 10.92
N PRO A 99 7.88 -2.17 11.95
CA PRO A 99 7.77 -1.03 12.83
C PRO A 99 8.39 0.22 12.22
N VAL A 100 7.76 1.37 12.49
CA VAL A 100 8.34 2.69 12.27
C VAL A 100 8.80 3.25 13.61
N HIS A 101 10.09 3.55 13.72
CA HIS A 101 10.67 4.16 14.91
C HIS A 101 11.14 5.58 14.63
N LEU A 102 11.16 6.38 15.69
CA LEU A 102 11.86 7.67 15.71
C LEU A 102 13.34 7.41 15.90
N HIS A 103 14.16 8.04 15.05
CA HIS A 103 15.58 8.20 15.29
C HIS A 103 15.82 9.59 15.88
N ASP A 104 16.10 9.67 17.15
CA ASP A 104 16.57 10.91 17.77
C ASP A 104 18.10 11.00 17.62
N ALA A 105 18.62 12.21 17.46
CA ALA A 105 20.04 12.47 17.40
C ALA A 105 20.80 12.00 18.67
N ARG A 106 20.08 11.80 19.77
CA ARG A 106 20.59 11.27 21.03
C ARG A 106 20.85 9.76 21.00
N GLU A 107 20.14 9.00 20.19
CA GLU A 107 20.33 7.54 20.06
C GLU A 107 21.63 7.17 19.33
N ARG A 108 22.17 8.07 18.52
CA ARG A 108 23.48 7.87 17.88
C ARG A 108 24.63 7.82 18.88
N ALA A 109 24.41 8.19 20.13
CA ALA A 109 25.41 8.18 21.21
C ALA A 109 25.47 6.87 22.02
N GLY A 110 24.89 5.76 21.55
CA GLY A 110 25.18 4.42 22.03
C GLY A 110 24.24 3.82 23.08
N SER A 111 23.03 4.33 23.27
CA SER A 111 22.03 3.61 24.06
C SER A 111 21.03 2.91 23.12
N HIS A 112 21.30 1.64 22.83
CA HIS A 112 20.35 0.76 22.18
C HIS A 112 19.27 0.35 23.18
N SER A 113 18.31 1.20 23.47
CA SER A 113 17.12 0.79 24.21
C SER A 113 16.16 0.08 23.26
N HIS A 114 16.31 -1.20 23.10
CA HIS A 114 15.46 -2.07 22.30
C HIS A 114 14.03 -2.23 22.84
N HIS A 115 13.56 -1.34 23.71
CA HIS A 115 12.30 -1.49 24.44
C HIS A 115 11.30 -0.37 24.21
N GLU A 116 11.61 0.61 23.37
CA GLU A 116 10.60 1.60 23.03
C GLU A 116 9.58 1.03 22.03
N PRO A 117 8.28 1.19 22.32
CA PRO A 117 7.26 0.76 21.39
C PRO A 117 7.39 1.54 20.07
N PRO A 118 7.11 0.92 18.92
CA PRO A 118 7.15 1.63 17.65
C PRO A 118 6.14 2.76 17.64
N LEU A 119 6.47 3.83 16.91
CA LEU A 119 5.54 4.93 16.66
C LEU A 119 4.29 4.45 15.92
N VAL A 120 4.50 3.64 14.90
CA VAL A 120 3.48 2.95 14.10
C VAL A 120 3.99 1.56 13.77
N LEU A 121 3.10 0.58 13.82
CA LEU A 121 3.33 -0.78 13.32
C LEU A 121 2.54 -0.99 12.04
N ILE A 122 3.23 -1.43 10.99
CA ILE A 122 2.60 -1.78 9.71
C ILE A 122 2.54 -3.30 9.61
N GLU A 123 1.32 -3.84 9.54
CA GLU A 123 1.08 -5.26 9.29
C GLU A 123 0.72 -5.47 7.82
N VAL A 124 1.50 -6.30 7.13
CA VAL A 124 1.27 -6.67 5.73
C VAL A 124 0.77 -8.10 5.67
N TYR A 125 -0.46 -8.28 5.23
CA TYR A 125 -1.10 -9.57 5.05
C TYR A 125 -0.88 -10.11 3.63
N PRO A 126 -0.86 -11.43 3.45
CA PRO A 126 -0.91 -12.04 2.11
C PRO A 126 -2.14 -11.59 1.34
N GLN A 127 -2.05 -11.61 0.02
CA GLN A 127 -3.19 -11.41 -0.90
C GLN A 127 -4.16 -12.57 -0.85
#